data_05ddf949997f59a459146483d5891a7a
#
_entry.id   05ddf949997f59a459146483d5891a7a
#
_cell.length_a   1.000
_cell.length_b   1.000
_cell.length_c   1.000
_cell.angle_alpha   90.00
_cell.angle_beta   90.00
_cell.angle_gamma   90.00
#
_symmetry.space_group_name_H-M   'P 1'
#
loop_
_entity.id
_entity.type
_entity.pdbx_description
1 polymer ?
#
loop_
_entity_poly.entity_id
_entity_poly.type
_entity_poly.pdbx_seq_one_letter_code
_entity_poly.pdbx_strand_id
1 'polypeptide(L)'
;MKKGSILGVDLNEKSCQISYYDENKEEPETMEAAVDNYQIPLILGYYKDRWVYGQEAKRLKEAGEGDIVTHLFRKAVKRKKVRVGEKIHDGVWLLAKFVSLMLKKFEKIDYITFSVPYTNVDMSKMLKGIGKHIGVPGECVFVQDYKESFCQYMFYQPKELWQYESALFYCDAQEIRAYMLRRLNTVSTKSRDMFVTVEEVANAHMRELEAIYPVLNVDKAKDADESFKSFIQNVFDKKVVSSVYLTGEGFENNWYPNSLKVLCNGRRAFLGNNLYSKGACYSSMRYADPYDDGPIYLDGTKMTEQICLRMRIAGQEGWYPIVAWGTHWYEADGQWE
;
A
#
# COMPACT_ATOMS: atom_id res chain seq x y z
N MET A 1 -0.87 18.79 24.81
CA MET A 1 -0.07 18.66 23.56
C MET A 1 -1.06 18.42 22.44
N LYS A 2 -0.94 19.11 21.29
CA LYS A 2 -1.77 18.77 20.11
C LYS A 2 -1.44 17.33 19.70
N LYS A 3 -2.47 16.49 19.50
CA LYS A 3 -2.34 15.14 18.97
C LYS A 3 -1.84 15.25 17.52
N GLY A 4 -0.84 14.46 17.15
CA GLY A 4 -0.32 14.44 15.78
C GLY A 4 -1.19 13.58 14.87
N SER A 5 -0.91 13.66 13.57
CA SER A 5 -1.64 12.90 12.54
C SER A 5 -1.16 11.47 12.45
N ILE A 6 -2.08 10.54 12.17
CA ILE A 6 -1.82 9.15 11.83
C ILE A 6 -2.02 9.00 10.32
N LEU A 7 -0.97 8.57 9.60
CA LEU A 7 -0.94 8.61 8.15
C LEU A 7 -0.69 7.23 7.53
N GLY A 8 -1.30 7.02 6.36
CA GLY A 8 -0.95 5.97 5.41
C GLY A 8 -0.57 6.59 4.06
N VAL A 9 0.55 6.17 3.51
CA VAL A 9 1.09 6.72 2.26
C VAL A 9 1.29 5.58 1.27
N ASP A 10 0.45 5.52 0.22
CA ASP A 10 0.71 4.68 -0.94
C ASP A 10 1.73 5.35 -1.84
N LEU A 11 2.80 4.64 -2.17
CA LEU A 11 3.93 5.16 -2.95
C LEU A 11 4.35 4.15 -4.01
N ASN A 12 4.18 4.52 -5.28
CA ASN A 12 4.57 3.69 -6.42
C ASN A 12 5.40 4.47 -7.45
N GLU A 13 5.69 3.87 -8.61
CA GLU A 13 6.52 4.50 -9.65
C GLU A 13 5.89 5.74 -10.30
N LYS A 14 4.55 5.84 -10.31
CA LYS A 14 3.81 6.86 -11.05
C LYS A 14 3.25 7.95 -10.15
N SER A 15 2.76 7.55 -8.98
CA SER A 15 1.98 8.41 -8.10
C SER A 15 2.14 8.07 -6.63
N CYS A 16 1.57 8.94 -5.82
CA CYS A 16 1.46 8.78 -4.38
C CYS A 16 0.05 9.16 -3.95
N GLN A 17 -0.48 8.46 -2.94
CA GLN A 17 -1.71 8.83 -2.24
C GLN A 17 -1.45 8.94 -0.75
N ILE A 18 -2.18 9.84 -0.08
CA ILE A 18 -2.11 9.99 1.38
C ILE A 18 -3.50 9.78 1.95
N SER A 19 -3.60 8.88 2.91
CA SER A 19 -4.77 8.79 3.80
C SER A 19 -4.36 9.19 5.21
N TYR A 20 -5.26 9.86 5.91
CA TYR A 20 -5.10 10.27 7.30
C TYR A 20 -6.33 9.85 8.09
N TYR A 21 -6.16 9.49 9.35
CA TYR A 21 -7.27 9.11 10.20
C TYR A 21 -8.07 10.33 10.64
N ASP A 22 -9.36 10.35 10.33
CA ASP A 22 -10.31 11.36 10.79
C ASP A 22 -11.03 10.87 12.04
N GLU A 23 -10.73 11.47 13.19
CA GLU A 23 -11.35 11.10 14.47
C GLU A 23 -12.87 11.34 14.51
N ASN A 24 -13.39 12.29 13.71
CA ASN A 24 -14.82 12.58 13.69
C ASN A 24 -15.61 11.53 12.91
N LYS A 25 -14.98 10.90 11.92
CA LYS A 25 -15.59 9.86 11.08
C LYS A 25 -15.20 8.46 11.53
N GLU A 26 -14.21 8.35 12.41
CA GLU A 26 -13.64 7.10 12.89
C GLU A 26 -13.11 6.21 11.75
N GLU A 27 -12.67 6.84 10.64
CA GLU A 27 -12.12 6.14 9.47
C GLU A 27 -11.02 6.95 8.77
N PRO A 28 -10.14 6.28 7.97
CA PRO A 28 -9.19 6.96 7.12
C PRO A 28 -9.87 7.71 5.98
N GLU A 29 -9.50 8.98 5.83
CA GLU A 29 -9.84 9.80 4.68
C GLU A 29 -8.64 9.96 3.74
N THR A 30 -8.89 9.95 2.44
CA THR A 30 -7.84 10.18 1.44
C THR A 30 -7.79 11.64 1.04
N MET A 31 -6.59 12.19 1.04
CA MET A 31 -6.34 13.56 0.67
C MET A 31 -6.55 13.80 -0.82
N GLU A 32 -7.38 14.75 -1.18
CA GLU A 32 -7.50 15.21 -2.57
C GLU A 32 -6.22 15.93 -3.02
N ALA A 33 -5.71 15.51 -4.17
CA ALA A 33 -4.61 16.17 -4.88
C ALA A 33 -5.13 17.27 -5.84
N ALA A 34 -6.34 17.08 -6.37
CA ALA A 34 -7.12 18.01 -7.17
C ALA A 34 -8.59 17.60 -7.08
N VAL A 35 -9.50 18.37 -7.66
CA VAL A 35 -10.94 18.06 -7.69
C VAL A 35 -11.14 16.62 -8.24
N ASP A 36 -11.78 15.77 -7.46
CA ASP A 36 -12.04 14.35 -7.75
C ASP A 36 -10.80 13.51 -8.10
N ASN A 37 -9.61 13.97 -7.73
CA ASN A 37 -8.36 13.27 -7.99
C ASN A 37 -7.52 13.17 -6.72
N TYR A 38 -7.27 11.94 -6.29
CA TYR A 38 -6.49 11.60 -5.10
C TYR A 38 -5.04 11.20 -5.41
N GLN A 39 -4.68 11.09 -6.71
CA GLN A 39 -3.35 10.68 -7.15
C GLN A 39 -2.44 11.90 -7.28
N ILE A 40 -1.37 11.94 -6.50
CA ILE A 40 -0.32 12.94 -6.59
C ILE A 40 0.76 12.39 -7.54
N PRO A 41 1.00 12.97 -8.72
CA PRO A 41 2.07 12.50 -9.61
C PRO A 41 3.42 12.48 -8.90
N LEU A 42 4.16 11.37 -9.02
CA LEU A 42 5.49 11.23 -8.39
C LEU A 42 6.56 11.94 -9.24
N ILE A 43 6.42 13.25 -9.36
CA ILE A 43 7.30 14.13 -10.12
C ILE A 43 7.78 15.27 -9.21
N LEU A 44 9.07 15.55 -9.23
CA LEU A 44 9.70 16.67 -8.54
C LEU A 44 10.28 17.62 -9.57
N GLY A 45 10.13 18.91 -9.36
CA GLY A 45 10.67 19.95 -10.23
C GLY A 45 11.45 21.00 -9.44
N TYR A 46 12.41 21.64 -10.08
CA TYR A 46 13.11 22.80 -9.58
C TYR A 46 12.99 23.94 -10.58
N TYR A 47 12.38 25.04 -10.17
CA TYR A 47 12.08 26.18 -11.03
C TYR A 47 12.11 27.48 -10.24
N LYS A 48 12.80 28.50 -10.76
CA LYS A 48 12.94 29.82 -10.10
C LYS A 48 13.35 29.68 -8.63
N ASP A 49 14.40 28.94 -8.36
CA ASP A 49 15.00 28.70 -7.06
C ASP A 49 14.08 28.04 -6.02
N ARG A 50 13.00 27.40 -6.44
CA ARG A 50 12.11 26.64 -5.56
C ARG A 50 11.84 25.23 -6.05
N TRP A 51 11.65 24.32 -5.08
CA TRP A 51 11.20 22.97 -5.35
C TRP A 51 9.69 22.93 -5.45
N VAL A 52 9.18 22.24 -6.47
CA VAL A 52 7.76 22.00 -6.74
C VAL A 52 7.52 20.50 -6.94
N TYR A 53 6.30 20.02 -6.73
CA TYR A 53 5.99 18.58 -6.81
C TYR A 53 4.59 18.34 -7.39
N GLY A 54 4.31 17.09 -7.71
CA GLY A 54 2.98 16.63 -8.11
C GLY A 54 2.49 17.32 -9.39
N GLN A 55 1.28 17.86 -9.36
CA GLN A 55 0.64 18.50 -10.53
C GLN A 55 1.37 19.77 -11.00
N GLU A 56 1.97 20.52 -10.07
CA GLU A 56 2.75 21.71 -10.46
C GLU A 56 4.00 21.30 -11.27
N ALA A 57 4.74 20.30 -10.79
CA ALA A 57 5.90 19.77 -11.49
C ALA A 57 5.51 19.10 -12.83
N LYS A 58 4.34 18.47 -12.91
CA LYS A 58 3.81 17.90 -14.15
C LYS A 58 3.53 18.98 -15.20
N ARG A 59 2.90 20.10 -14.82
CA ARG A 59 2.65 21.24 -15.71
C ARG A 59 3.94 21.85 -16.22
N LEU A 60 4.95 22.03 -15.37
CA LEU A 60 6.27 22.52 -15.80
C LEU A 60 6.94 21.56 -16.80
N LYS A 61 6.81 20.25 -16.59
CA LYS A 61 7.28 19.24 -17.53
C LYS A 61 6.62 19.39 -18.91
N GLU A 62 5.30 19.57 -18.93
CA GLU A 62 4.52 19.74 -20.16
C GLU A 62 4.86 21.05 -20.88
N ALA A 63 5.19 22.11 -20.13
CA ALA A 63 5.65 23.39 -20.66
C ALA A 63 7.14 23.39 -21.07
N GLY A 64 7.90 22.35 -20.76
CA GLY A 64 9.36 22.30 -21.02
C GLY A 64 10.15 23.25 -20.13
N GLU A 65 9.65 23.60 -18.93
CA GLU A 65 10.26 24.54 -18.01
C GLU A 65 10.84 23.87 -16.77
N GLY A 66 11.97 24.41 -16.27
CA GLY A 66 12.63 23.95 -15.04
C GLY A 66 13.33 22.61 -15.19
N ASP A 67 13.99 22.20 -14.12
CA ASP A 67 14.64 20.90 -14.02
C ASP A 67 13.67 19.86 -13.43
N ILE A 68 13.23 18.92 -14.26
CA ILE A 68 12.23 17.94 -13.88
C ILE A 68 12.83 16.58 -13.58
N VAL A 69 12.46 16.01 -12.45
CA VAL A 69 12.87 14.67 -12.03
C VAL A 69 11.65 13.76 -11.99
N THR A 70 11.64 12.77 -12.88
CA THR A 70 10.65 11.67 -12.94
C THR A 70 11.26 10.37 -12.42
N HIS A 71 10.43 9.35 -12.24
CA HIS A 71 10.87 8.03 -11.74
C HIS A 71 11.63 8.12 -10.41
N LEU A 72 11.13 8.95 -9.50
CA LEU A 72 11.77 9.23 -8.20
C LEU A 72 11.98 7.94 -7.40
N PHE A 73 10.95 7.08 -7.35
CA PHE A 73 11.00 5.83 -6.60
C PHE A 73 12.13 4.92 -7.11
N ARG A 74 12.18 4.66 -8.42
CA ARG A 74 13.24 3.85 -9.04
C ARG A 74 14.64 4.47 -8.87
N LYS A 75 14.74 5.81 -8.94
CA LYS A 75 16.00 6.52 -8.71
C LYS A 75 16.48 6.36 -7.27
N ALA A 76 15.56 6.41 -6.30
CA ALA A 76 15.86 6.20 -4.90
C ALA A 76 16.32 4.76 -4.62
N VAL A 77 15.58 3.76 -5.09
CA VAL A 77 15.92 2.33 -4.94
C VAL A 77 17.29 2.02 -5.55
N LYS A 78 17.60 2.59 -6.73
CA LYS A 78 18.89 2.41 -7.42
C LYS A 78 19.97 3.38 -6.96
N ARG A 79 19.72 4.23 -5.97
CA ARG A 79 20.65 5.26 -5.45
C ARG A 79 21.32 6.07 -6.57
N LYS A 80 20.52 6.42 -7.60
CA LYS A 80 21.03 7.19 -8.75
C LYS A 80 21.26 8.64 -8.37
N LYS A 81 22.40 9.17 -8.82
CA LYS A 81 22.70 10.60 -8.74
C LYS A 81 22.08 11.34 -9.91
N VAL A 82 21.43 12.48 -9.64
CA VAL A 82 20.72 13.31 -10.63
C VAL A 82 21.17 14.75 -10.45
N ARG A 83 21.54 15.41 -11.55
CA ARG A 83 21.82 16.85 -11.54
C ARG A 83 20.50 17.61 -11.60
N VAL A 84 20.31 18.58 -10.70
CA VAL A 84 19.18 19.51 -10.68
C VAL A 84 19.75 20.90 -10.36
N GLY A 85 19.59 21.83 -11.26
CA GLY A 85 20.34 23.09 -11.24
C GLY A 85 21.85 22.84 -11.30
N GLU A 86 22.57 23.51 -10.44
CA GLU A 86 24.03 23.37 -10.34
C GLU A 86 24.47 22.21 -9.43
N LYS A 87 23.53 21.56 -8.71
CA LYS A 87 23.83 20.55 -7.68
C LYS A 87 23.51 19.14 -8.14
N ILE A 88 24.28 18.17 -7.63
CA ILE A 88 24.01 16.75 -7.82
C ILE A 88 23.35 16.23 -6.54
N HIS A 89 22.20 15.60 -6.69
CA HIS A 89 21.42 15.03 -5.60
C HIS A 89 21.36 13.51 -5.72
N ASP A 90 21.35 12.83 -4.58
CA ASP A 90 21.07 11.39 -4.50
C ASP A 90 19.56 11.13 -4.68
N GLY A 91 19.21 10.00 -5.30
CA GLY A 91 17.81 9.63 -5.55
C GLY A 91 17.00 9.48 -4.27
N VAL A 92 17.59 9.00 -3.17
CA VAL A 92 16.90 8.90 -1.86
C VAL A 92 16.60 10.30 -1.31
N TRP A 93 17.56 11.23 -1.43
CA TRP A 93 17.34 12.62 -1.03
C TRP A 93 16.22 13.27 -1.85
N LEU A 94 16.15 13.02 -3.16
CA LEU A 94 15.08 13.57 -4.02
C LEU A 94 13.72 13.01 -3.63
N LEU A 95 13.62 11.72 -3.34
CA LEU A 95 12.38 11.12 -2.85
C LEU A 95 12.00 11.67 -1.46
N ALA A 96 12.95 11.81 -0.54
CA ALA A 96 12.73 12.43 0.76
C ALA A 96 12.26 13.89 0.62
N LYS A 97 12.81 14.63 -0.33
CA LYS A 97 12.37 16.01 -0.63
C LYS A 97 10.94 16.06 -1.13
N PHE A 98 10.55 15.13 -2.03
CA PHE A 98 9.18 14.99 -2.48
C PHE A 98 8.23 14.70 -1.32
N VAL A 99 8.54 13.71 -0.50
CA VAL A 99 7.73 13.32 0.68
C VAL A 99 7.61 14.48 1.67
N SER A 100 8.72 15.19 1.94
CA SER A 100 8.72 16.36 2.83
C SER A 100 7.80 17.49 2.32
N LEU A 101 7.81 17.77 1.02
CA LEU A 101 6.94 18.79 0.43
C LEU A 101 5.46 18.39 0.51
N MET A 102 5.16 17.15 0.17
CA MET A 102 3.82 16.56 0.17
C MET A 102 3.20 16.56 1.57
N LEU A 103 3.98 16.23 2.60
CA LEU A 103 3.51 16.12 3.98
C LEU A 103 3.58 17.43 4.76
N LYS A 104 4.05 18.53 4.16
CA LYS A 104 4.24 19.83 4.84
C LYS A 104 2.98 20.39 5.49
N LYS A 105 1.79 20.00 5.02
CA LYS A 105 0.52 20.44 5.61
C LYS A 105 0.20 19.81 6.97
N PHE A 106 0.83 18.70 7.32
CA PHE A 106 0.68 18.07 8.61
C PHE A 106 1.70 18.66 9.58
N GLU A 107 1.22 19.40 10.61
CA GLU A 107 2.10 20.08 11.58
C GLU A 107 2.95 19.08 12.38
N LYS A 108 2.35 17.94 12.73
CA LYS A 108 2.98 16.86 13.48
C LYS A 108 2.45 15.54 12.99
N ILE A 109 3.33 14.57 12.77
CA ILE A 109 3.00 13.20 12.39
C ILE A 109 3.43 12.30 13.55
N ASP A 110 2.47 11.60 14.16
CA ASP A 110 2.77 10.68 15.26
C ASP A 110 3.13 9.29 14.70
N TYR A 111 2.39 8.80 13.69
CA TYR A 111 2.64 7.50 13.05
C TYR A 111 2.46 7.61 11.54
N ILE A 112 3.32 6.91 10.80
CA ILE A 112 3.25 6.83 9.33
C ILE A 112 3.59 5.42 8.84
N THR A 113 2.76 4.89 7.97
CA THR A 113 3.03 3.64 7.23
C THR A 113 3.13 3.92 5.74
N PHE A 114 4.24 3.52 5.14
CA PHE A 114 4.43 3.52 3.69
C PHE A 114 3.96 2.19 3.10
N SER A 115 3.01 2.25 2.17
CA SER A 115 2.56 1.13 1.35
C SER A 115 3.24 1.20 -0.01
N VAL A 116 3.87 0.11 -0.43
CA VAL A 116 4.62 0.01 -1.69
C VAL A 116 4.24 -1.28 -2.43
N PRO A 117 4.48 -1.37 -3.75
CA PRO A 117 4.12 -2.58 -4.51
C PRO A 117 4.78 -3.87 -3.99
N TYR A 118 5.98 -3.78 -3.46
CA TYR A 118 6.73 -4.87 -2.85
C TYR A 118 7.70 -4.33 -1.80
N THR A 119 8.07 -5.14 -0.82
CA THR A 119 9.02 -4.78 0.23
C THR A 119 10.25 -5.68 0.21
N ASN A 120 11.36 -5.13 0.69
CA ASN A 120 12.57 -5.84 1.05
C ASN A 120 13.35 -5.03 2.11
N VAL A 121 14.43 -5.62 2.62
CA VAL A 121 15.26 -5.03 3.68
C VAL A 121 15.74 -3.62 3.33
N ASP A 122 16.28 -3.43 2.12
CA ASP A 122 16.85 -2.14 1.70
C ASP A 122 15.78 -1.08 1.52
N MET A 123 14.62 -1.45 0.98
CA MET A 123 13.48 -0.56 0.81
C MET A 123 12.88 -0.15 2.15
N SER A 124 12.73 -1.10 3.08
CA SER A 124 12.27 -0.81 4.45
C SER A 124 13.23 0.19 5.13
N LYS A 125 14.53 -0.09 5.11
CA LYS A 125 15.55 0.82 5.66
C LYS A 125 15.52 2.21 5.01
N MET A 126 15.37 2.28 3.69
CA MET A 126 15.30 3.53 2.94
C MET A 126 14.09 4.37 3.35
N LEU A 127 12.89 3.78 3.36
CA LEU A 127 11.65 4.48 3.68
C LEU A 127 11.56 4.86 5.16
N LYS A 128 12.04 4.01 6.07
CA LYS A 128 12.21 4.37 7.49
C LYS A 128 13.18 5.55 7.66
N GLY A 129 14.27 5.59 6.88
CA GLY A 129 15.19 6.73 6.83
C GLY A 129 14.53 8.02 6.34
N ILE A 130 13.65 7.93 5.33
CA ILE A 130 12.86 9.07 4.84
C ILE A 130 11.88 9.55 5.92
N GLY A 131 11.19 8.65 6.61
CA GLY A 131 10.30 8.98 7.72
C GLY A 131 11.03 9.75 8.83
N LYS A 132 12.22 9.30 9.23
CA LYS A 132 13.08 10.03 10.19
C LYS A 132 13.50 11.40 9.68
N HIS A 133 13.81 11.52 8.39
CA HIS A 133 14.21 12.80 7.78
C HIS A 133 13.09 13.84 7.82
N ILE A 134 11.83 13.43 7.75
CA ILE A 134 10.67 14.33 7.87
C ILE A 134 10.23 14.56 9.33
N GLY A 135 10.99 14.06 10.31
CA GLY A 135 10.79 14.32 11.73
C GLY A 135 9.89 13.32 12.46
N VAL A 136 9.57 12.18 11.87
CA VAL A 136 8.83 11.10 12.55
C VAL A 136 9.82 10.20 13.29
N PRO A 137 9.62 9.86 14.59
CA PRO A 137 10.44 8.89 15.29
C PRO A 137 10.53 7.56 14.54
N GLY A 138 11.70 6.94 14.55
CA GLY A 138 11.93 5.74 13.72
C GLY A 138 11.05 4.55 14.07
N GLU A 139 10.70 4.40 15.32
CA GLU A 139 9.77 3.42 15.88
C GLU A 139 8.31 3.67 15.48
N CYS A 140 8.00 4.87 14.96
CA CYS A 140 6.68 5.26 14.48
C CYS A 140 6.59 5.26 12.94
N VAL A 141 7.62 4.75 12.24
CA VAL A 141 7.67 4.64 10.77
C VAL A 141 7.63 3.19 10.36
N PHE A 142 6.61 2.80 9.61
CA PHE A 142 6.40 1.43 9.14
C PHE A 142 6.38 1.35 7.63
N VAL A 143 6.69 0.17 7.10
CA VAL A 143 6.72 -0.10 5.67
C VAL A 143 6.08 -1.46 5.41
N GLN A 144 5.13 -1.50 4.49
CA GLN A 144 4.40 -2.70 4.12
C GLN A 144 4.16 -2.78 2.61
N ASP A 145 3.88 -3.97 2.11
CA ASP A 145 3.52 -4.15 0.71
C ASP A 145 2.00 -3.97 0.47
N TYR A 146 1.60 -4.01 -0.80
CA TYR A 146 0.19 -3.88 -1.20
C TYR A 146 -0.68 -5.03 -0.69
N LYS A 147 -0.13 -6.22 -0.50
CA LYS A 147 -0.88 -7.38 0.04
C LYS A 147 -1.22 -7.15 1.51
N GLU A 148 -0.25 -6.70 2.28
CA GLU A 148 -0.47 -6.34 3.68
C GLU A 148 -1.46 -5.17 3.79
N SER A 149 -1.32 -4.14 2.94
CA SER A 149 -2.24 -3.00 2.92
C SER A 149 -3.68 -3.41 2.60
N PHE A 150 -3.87 -4.33 1.65
CA PHE A 150 -5.17 -4.91 1.38
C PHE A 150 -5.72 -5.66 2.60
N CYS A 151 -4.90 -6.48 3.22
CA CYS A 151 -5.29 -7.22 4.42
C CYS A 151 -5.71 -6.28 5.56
N GLN A 152 -4.92 -5.25 5.85
CA GLN A 152 -5.22 -4.26 6.89
C GLN A 152 -6.49 -3.47 6.58
N TYR A 153 -6.71 -3.11 5.32
CA TYR A 153 -7.97 -2.49 4.90
C TYR A 153 -9.18 -3.41 5.17
N MET A 154 -9.05 -4.71 4.86
CA MET A 154 -10.13 -5.68 5.05
C MET A 154 -10.49 -5.91 6.52
N PHE A 155 -9.55 -5.82 7.45
CA PHE A 155 -9.82 -5.99 8.88
C PHE A 155 -10.83 -4.99 9.43
N TYR A 156 -10.91 -3.81 8.84
CA TYR A 156 -11.85 -2.74 9.22
C TYR A 156 -13.13 -2.74 8.38
N GLN A 157 -13.28 -3.69 7.45
CA GLN A 157 -14.52 -3.85 6.71
C GLN A 157 -15.53 -4.72 7.48
N PRO A 158 -16.85 -4.60 7.20
CA PRO A 158 -17.85 -5.51 7.75
C PRO A 158 -17.46 -6.98 7.56
N LYS A 159 -17.65 -7.79 8.60
CA LYS A 159 -17.20 -9.21 8.60
C LYS A 159 -17.78 -10.03 7.45
N GLU A 160 -18.95 -9.70 6.96
CA GLU A 160 -19.59 -10.36 5.82
C GLU A 160 -18.75 -10.23 4.53
N LEU A 161 -17.95 -9.18 4.39
CA LEU A 161 -17.11 -8.96 3.20
C LEU A 161 -15.87 -9.84 3.16
N TRP A 162 -15.49 -10.43 4.29
CA TRP A 162 -14.34 -11.33 4.40
C TRP A 162 -14.59 -12.54 5.31
N GLN A 163 -15.88 -12.93 5.41
CA GLN A 163 -16.29 -14.14 6.12
C GLN A 163 -15.67 -15.41 5.48
N TYR A 164 -15.64 -15.43 4.15
CA TYR A 164 -14.91 -16.40 3.33
C TYR A 164 -13.69 -15.72 2.72
N GLU A 165 -13.22 -16.20 1.58
CA GLU A 165 -12.13 -15.55 0.85
C GLU A 165 -12.57 -14.18 0.29
N SER A 166 -11.61 -13.24 0.18
CA SER A 166 -11.83 -11.96 -0.50
C SER A 166 -10.81 -11.80 -1.60
N ALA A 167 -11.26 -11.45 -2.80
CA ALA A 167 -10.42 -11.31 -3.96
C ALA A 167 -10.03 -9.86 -4.21
N LEU A 168 -8.78 -9.65 -4.62
CA LEU A 168 -8.27 -8.39 -5.14
C LEU A 168 -7.72 -8.65 -6.55
N PHE A 169 -8.27 -7.96 -7.54
CA PHE A 169 -7.71 -7.90 -8.88
C PHE A 169 -6.96 -6.59 -9.05
N TYR A 170 -5.70 -6.67 -9.37
CA TYR A 170 -4.89 -5.54 -9.80
C TYR A 170 -4.72 -5.60 -11.31
N CYS A 171 -4.98 -4.50 -11.99
CA CYS A 171 -4.81 -4.38 -13.43
C CYS A 171 -3.99 -3.14 -13.78
N ASP A 172 -2.94 -3.30 -14.55
CA ASP A 172 -2.26 -2.21 -15.25
C ASP A 172 -2.51 -2.29 -16.77
N ALA A 173 -1.73 -1.59 -17.58
CA ALA A 173 -1.93 -1.57 -19.03
C ALA A 173 -1.58 -2.89 -19.74
N GLN A 174 -1.00 -3.88 -19.06
CA GLN A 174 -0.47 -5.09 -19.69
C GLN A 174 -0.81 -6.37 -18.92
N GLU A 175 -1.03 -6.28 -17.62
CA GLU A 175 -1.12 -7.45 -16.76
C GLU A 175 -2.31 -7.34 -15.80
N ILE A 176 -2.98 -8.48 -15.60
CA ILE A 176 -3.95 -8.67 -14.52
C ILE A 176 -3.39 -9.69 -13.54
N ARG A 177 -3.40 -9.34 -12.27
CA ARG A 177 -3.05 -10.22 -11.14
C ARG A 177 -4.24 -10.38 -10.23
N ALA A 178 -4.44 -11.61 -9.76
CA ALA A 178 -5.46 -11.93 -8.78
C ALA A 178 -4.81 -12.34 -7.47
N TYR A 179 -5.22 -11.70 -6.39
CA TYR A 179 -4.81 -11.98 -5.02
C TYR A 179 -6.02 -12.49 -4.24
N MET A 180 -5.78 -13.41 -3.31
CA MET A 180 -6.81 -13.97 -2.46
C MET A 180 -6.43 -13.82 -1.00
N LEU A 181 -7.25 -13.09 -0.24
CA LEU A 181 -7.18 -13.02 1.20
C LEU A 181 -7.92 -14.21 1.79
N ARG A 182 -7.26 -14.94 2.68
CA ARG A 182 -7.83 -16.10 3.36
C ARG A 182 -7.32 -16.20 4.80
N ARG A 183 -8.14 -16.83 5.65
CA ARG A 183 -7.73 -17.18 7.01
C ARG A 183 -6.83 -18.41 6.97
N LEU A 184 -5.79 -18.39 7.79
CA LEU A 184 -4.94 -19.56 7.99
C LEU A 184 -5.51 -20.41 9.12
N ASN A 185 -5.71 -21.70 8.84
CA ASN A 185 -6.08 -22.68 9.86
C ASN A 185 -4.82 -23.04 10.65
N THR A 186 -4.63 -22.43 11.81
CA THR A 186 -3.52 -22.78 12.70
C THR A 186 -3.85 -24.04 13.49
N VAL A 187 -2.90 -24.95 13.53
CA VAL A 187 -3.02 -26.23 14.29
C VAL A 187 -2.97 -25.99 15.80
N SER A 188 -2.59 -24.80 16.26
CA SER A 188 -2.49 -24.46 17.68
C SER A 188 -3.86 -24.12 18.26
N THR A 189 -4.45 -25.05 18.95
CA THR A 189 -5.72 -24.91 19.70
C THR A 189 -5.63 -23.97 20.92
N LYS A 190 -4.49 -23.35 21.18
CA LYS A 190 -4.25 -22.50 22.37
C LYS A 190 -4.22 -21.00 22.08
N SER A 191 -4.06 -20.58 20.82
CA SER A 191 -4.05 -19.17 20.46
C SER A 191 -5.46 -18.72 20.02
N ARG A 192 -5.92 -17.61 20.59
CA ARG A 192 -7.13 -16.91 20.13
C ARG A 192 -6.83 -16.05 18.89
N ASP A 193 -5.58 -16.00 18.48
CA ASP A 193 -5.12 -15.15 17.39
C ASP A 193 -5.65 -15.64 16.04
N MET A 194 -6.15 -14.75 15.26
CA MET A 194 -6.59 -15.01 13.90
C MET A 194 -5.47 -14.65 12.95
N PHE A 195 -4.95 -15.63 12.23
CA PHE A 195 -3.93 -15.43 11.21
C PHE A 195 -4.57 -15.34 9.81
N VAL A 196 -4.12 -14.41 9.03
CA VAL A 196 -4.63 -14.13 7.68
C VAL A 196 -3.47 -13.95 6.73
N THR A 197 -3.62 -14.43 5.49
CA THR A 197 -2.64 -14.22 4.41
C THR A 197 -3.30 -13.66 3.17
N VAL A 198 -2.49 -13.04 2.31
CA VAL A 198 -2.88 -12.63 0.95
C VAL A 198 -1.89 -13.23 -0.03
N GLU A 199 -2.36 -14.10 -0.89
CA GLU A 199 -1.53 -14.82 -1.88
C GLU A 199 -1.91 -14.42 -3.28
N GLU A 200 -0.92 -14.28 -4.17
CA GLU A 200 -1.16 -14.21 -5.61
C GLU A 200 -1.56 -15.61 -6.08
N VAL A 201 -2.79 -15.72 -6.60
CA VAL A 201 -3.36 -17.01 -7.03
C VAL A 201 -3.36 -17.19 -8.53
N ALA A 202 -3.27 -16.10 -9.28
CA ALA A 202 -3.17 -16.11 -10.74
C ALA A 202 -2.64 -14.79 -11.26
N ASN A 203 -1.99 -14.83 -12.41
CA ASN A 203 -1.67 -13.66 -13.23
C ASN A 203 -1.86 -13.97 -14.71
N ALA A 204 -2.12 -12.96 -15.51
CA ALA A 204 -2.22 -13.06 -16.95
C ALA A 204 -1.72 -11.79 -17.63
N HIS A 205 -0.87 -11.97 -18.64
CA HIS A 205 -0.54 -10.89 -19.56
C HIS A 205 -1.64 -10.82 -20.62
N MET A 206 -2.31 -9.67 -20.70
CA MET A 206 -3.43 -9.44 -21.61
C MET A 206 -3.03 -8.42 -22.67
N ARG A 207 -2.68 -8.90 -23.85
CA ARG A 207 -2.28 -8.04 -24.99
C ARG A 207 -3.39 -7.09 -25.42
N GLU A 208 -4.64 -7.48 -25.21
CA GLU A 208 -5.84 -6.70 -25.52
C GLU A 208 -5.88 -5.39 -24.72
N LEU A 209 -5.32 -5.38 -23.49
CA LEU A 209 -5.27 -4.19 -22.65
C LEU A 209 -4.36 -3.09 -23.23
N GLU A 210 -3.23 -3.47 -23.83
CA GLU A 210 -2.32 -2.49 -24.49
C GLU A 210 -3.03 -1.69 -25.57
N ALA A 211 -3.98 -2.33 -26.25
CA ALA A 211 -4.68 -1.76 -27.38
C ALA A 211 -5.86 -0.85 -26.99
N ILE A 212 -6.31 -0.92 -25.75
CA ILE A 212 -7.38 -0.03 -25.25
C ILE A 212 -6.84 1.12 -24.40
N TYR A 213 -5.52 1.20 -24.23
CA TYR A 213 -4.85 2.24 -23.45
C TYR A 213 -4.05 3.19 -24.35
N PRO A 214 -4.06 4.49 -24.08
CA PRO A 214 -4.89 5.25 -23.13
C PRO A 214 -6.30 5.59 -23.65
N VAL A 215 -6.60 5.25 -24.90
CA VAL A 215 -7.89 5.52 -25.56
C VAL A 215 -8.65 4.23 -25.77
N LEU A 216 -9.90 4.20 -25.30
CA LEU A 216 -10.76 3.04 -25.40
C LEU A 216 -11.06 2.66 -26.85
N ASN A 217 -10.56 1.49 -27.29
CA ASN A 217 -10.96 0.87 -28.55
C ASN A 217 -12.09 -0.14 -28.27
N VAL A 218 -13.31 0.15 -28.72
CA VAL A 218 -14.53 -0.60 -28.37
C VAL A 218 -14.48 -2.06 -28.80
N ASP A 219 -13.91 -2.39 -29.98
CA ASP A 219 -13.85 -3.77 -30.45
C ASP A 219 -12.86 -4.60 -29.62
N LYS A 220 -11.68 -4.05 -29.36
CA LYS A 220 -10.68 -4.70 -28.50
C LYS A 220 -11.10 -4.76 -27.03
N ALA A 221 -11.92 -3.81 -26.58
CA ALA A 221 -12.49 -3.86 -25.24
C ALA A 221 -13.39 -5.08 -25.02
N LYS A 222 -14.13 -5.53 -26.04
CA LYS A 222 -14.94 -6.75 -25.95
C LYS A 222 -14.08 -7.99 -25.80
N ASP A 223 -12.98 -8.07 -26.56
CA ASP A 223 -12.06 -9.20 -26.47
C ASP A 223 -11.36 -9.24 -25.09
N ALA A 224 -10.97 -8.06 -24.59
CA ALA A 224 -10.41 -7.93 -23.25
C ALA A 224 -11.42 -8.34 -22.16
N ASP A 225 -12.69 -7.94 -22.27
CA ASP A 225 -13.75 -8.29 -21.32
C ASP A 225 -13.99 -9.82 -21.29
N GLU A 226 -14.05 -10.49 -22.45
CA GLU A 226 -14.23 -11.95 -22.48
C GLU A 226 -12.98 -12.70 -21.95
N SER A 227 -11.78 -12.19 -22.22
CA SER A 227 -10.54 -12.72 -21.65
C SER A 227 -10.52 -12.56 -20.13
N PHE A 228 -10.87 -11.39 -19.62
CA PHE A 228 -10.95 -11.13 -18.18
C PHE A 228 -12.04 -11.96 -17.50
N LYS A 229 -13.21 -12.09 -18.11
CA LYS A 229 -14.28 -12.98 -17.63
C LYS A 229 -13.81 -14.43 -17.48
N SER A 230 -13.11 -14.95 -18.47
CA SER A 230 -12.54 -16.31 -18.41
C SER A 230 -11.50 -16.42 -17.29
N PHE A 231 -10.65 -15.40 -17.12
CA PHE A 231 -9.68 -15.34 -16.04
C PHE A 231 -10.36 -15.37 -14.65
N ILE A 232 -11.41 -14.58 -14.44
CA ILE A 232 -12.20 -14.56 -13.19
C ILE A 232 -12.80 -15.94 -12.90
N GLN A 233 -13.40 -16.58 -13.90
CA GLN A 233 -14.01 -17.91 -13.74
C GLN A 233 -12.98 -18.94 -13.27
N ASN A 234 -11.78 -18.93 -13.82
CA ASN A 234 -10.67 -19.79 -13.40
C ASN A 234 -10.21 -19.47 -11.97
N VAL A 235 -10.08 -18.20 -11.63
CA VAL A 235 -9.68 -17.77 -10.27
C VAL A 235 -10.70 -18.20 -9.22
N PHE A 236 -11.99 -18.20 -9.55
CA PHE A 236 -13.07 -18.51 -8.62
C PHE A 236 -13.50 -19.98 -8.64
N ASP A 237 -12.90 -20.83 -9.50
CA ASP A 237 -13.25 -22.24 -9.54
C ASP A 237 -13.13 -22.88 -8.15
N LYS A 238 -14.23 -23.52 -7.70
CA LYS A 238 -14.35 -24.19 -6.38
C LYS A 238 -14.05 -23.32 -5.17
N LYS A 239 -14.11 -21.99 -5.27
CA LYS A 239 -13.89 -21.07 -4.18
C LYS A 239 -15.16 -20.31 -3.80
N VAL A 240 -15.32 -20.05 -2.51
CA VAL A 240 -16.37 -19.20 -1.98
C VAL A 240 -15.76 -17.84 -1.67
N VAL A 241 -16.12 -16.84 -2.46
CA VAL A 241 -15.58 -15.49 -2.36
C VAL A 241 -16.67 -14.54 -1.86
N SER A 242 -16.41 -13.85 -0.76
CA SER A 242 -17.36 -12.91 -0.13
C SER A 242 -17.42 -11.56 -0.83
N SER A 243 -16.26 -11.03 -1.20
CA SER A 243 -16.14 -9.72 -1.84
C SER A 243 -15.00 -9.67 -2.84
N VAL A 244 -15.07 -8.71 -3.75
CA VAL A 244 -14.08 -8.47 -4.79
C VAL A 244 -13.71 -7.00 -4.82
N TYR A 245 -12.41 -6.73 -4.94
CA TYR A 245 -11.85 -5.40 -5.08
C TYR A 245 -11.08 -5.29 -6.38
N LEU A 246 -11.28 -4.20 -7.11
CA LEU A 246 -10.60 -3.90 -8.37
C LEU A 246 -9.70 -2.69 -8.15
N THR A 247 -8.41 -2.81 -8.45
CA THR A 247 -7.43 -1.73 -8.30
C THR A 247 -6.51 -1.65 -9.52
N GLY A 248 -5.88 -0.49 -9.69
CA GLY A 248 -4.96 -0.23 -10.79
C GLY A 248 -5.61 0.52 -11.94
N GLU A 249 -4.77 1.21 -12.70
CA GLU A 249 -5.19 2.08 -13.82
C GLU A 249 -5.88 1.30 -14.94
N GLY A 250 -5.64 -0.02 -15.03
CA GLY A 250 -6.24 -0.88 -16.05
C GLY A 250 -7.74 -1.04 -15.92
N PHE A 251 -8.33 -0.75 -14.76
CA PHE A 251 -9.79 -0.78 -14.58
C PHE A 251 -10.49 0.56 -14.86
N GLU A 252 -9.78 1.56 -15.30
CA GLU A 252 -10.39 2.78 -15.82
C GLU A 252 -11.16 2.49 -17.12
N ASN A 253 -12.07 3.40 -17.52
CA ASN A 253 -12.85 3.36 -18.77
C ASN A 253 -13.94 2.29 -18.88
N ASN A 254 -14.29 1.56 -17.82
CA ASN A 254 -15.45 0.62 -17.78
C ASN A 254 -15.53 -0.37 -18.96
N TRP A 255 -14.41 -0.91 -19.41
CA TRP A 255 -14.32 -1.83 -20.56
C TRP A 255 -14.80 -3.26 -20.27
N TYR A 256 -15.14 -3.60 -19.01
CA TYR A 256 -15.39 -4.97 -18.51
C TYR A 256 -16.84 -5.23 -18.05
N PRO A 257 -17.89 -4.88 -18.80
CA PRO A 257 -19.28 -5.03 -18.35
C PRO A 257 -19.73 -6.48 -18.16
N ASN A 258 -19.23 -7.45 -18.95
CA ASN A 258 -19.57 -8.86 -18.82
C ASN A 258 -18.83 -9.49 -17.63
N SER A 259 -17.56 -9.15 -17.47
CA SER A 259 -16.76 -9.54 -16.31
C SER A 259 -17.37 -9.02 -15.00
N LEU A 260 -17.88 -7.77 -14.99
CA LEU A 260 -18.52 -7.19 -13.82
C LEU A 260 -19.76 -7.98 -13.38
N LYS A 261 -20.57 -8.52 -14.32
CA LYS A 261 -21.69 -9.41 -13.98
C LYS A 261 -21.23 -10.69 -13.27
N VAL A 262 -20.08 -11.24 -13.69
CA VAL A 262 -19.49 -12.44 -13.05
C VAL A 262 -18.93 -12.08 -11.67
N LEU A 263 -18.26 -10.94 -11.54
CA LEU A 263 -17.72 -10.45 -10.26
C LEU A 263 -18.83 -10.21 -9.24
N CYS A 264 -19.96 -9.63 -9.66
CA CYS A 264 -21.09 -9.33 -8.79
C CYS A 264 -22.04 -10.52 -8.53
N ASN A 265 -21.82 -11.68 -9.13
CA ASN A 265 -22.70 -12.83 -8.97
C ASN A 265 -22.58 -13.44 -7.55
N GLY A 266 -23.55 -13.14 -6.69
CA GLY A 266 -23.62 -13.61 -5.31
C GLY A 266 -22.60 -12.95 -4.36
N ARG A 267 -21.94 -11.86 -4.76
CA ARG A 267 -20.95 -11.12 -3.95
C ARG A 267 -20.94 -9.63 -4.27
N ARG A 268 -20.25 -8.85 -3.45
CA ARG A 268 -20.10 -7.41 -3.67
C ARG A 268 -18.77 -7.14 -4.37
N ALA A 269 -18.78 -6.29 -5.39
CA ALA A 269 -17.58 -5.81 -6.09
C ALA A 269 -17.39 -4.31 -5.84
N PHE A 270 -16.14 -3.90 -5.59
CA PHE A 270 -15.75 -2.54 -5.24
C PHE A 270 -14.60 -2.06 -6.10
N LEU A 271 -14.58 -0.77 -6.44
CA LEU A 271 -13.39 -0.11 -6.94
C LEU A 271 -12.53 0.35 -5.77
N GLY A 272 -11.31 -0.15 -5.70
CA GLY A 272 -10.39 0.07 -4.58
C GLY A 272 -9.39 1.20 -4.83
N ASN A 273 -9.83 2.37 -5.31
CA ASN A 273 -8.94 3.46 -5.73
C ASN A 273 -8.01 3.98 -4.63
N ASN A 274 -8.40 3.89 -3.36
CA ASN A 274 -7.64 4.39 -2.19
C ASN A 274 -7.30 3.28 -1.21
N LEU A 275 -7.48 2.03 -1.62
CA LEU A 275 -7.39 0.86 -0.74
C LEU A 275 -6.03 0.76 -0.05
N TYR A 276 -4.93 0.98 -0.77
CA TYR A 276 -3.58 0.82 -0.24
C TYR A 276 -3.21 1.92 0.76
N SER A 277 -3.53 3.17 0.47
CA SER A 277 -3.27 4.27 1.39
C SER A 277 -4.15 4.21 2.65
N LYS A 278 -5.43 3.81 2.51
CA LYS A 278 -6.32 3.56 3.65
C LYS A 278 -5.85 2.37 4.49
N GLY A 279 -5.47 1.26 3.85
CA GLY A 279 -4.90 0.10 4.55
C GLY A 279 -3.63 0.43 5.33
N ALA A 280 -2.74 1.22 4.74
CA ALA A 280 -1.55 1.72 5.44
C ALA A 280 -1.91 2.64 6.62
N CYS A 281 -2.95 3.47 6.50
CA CYS A 281 -3.43 4.29 7.59
C CYS A 281 -4.00 3.45 8.74
N TYR A 282 -4.76 2.40 8.44
CA TYR A 282 -5.23 1.45 9.43
C TYR A 282 -4.07 0.73 10.14
N SER A 283 -2.99 0.37 9.41
CA SER A 283 -1.79 -0.17 10.03
C SER A 283 -1.16 0.81 11.02
N SER A 284 -1.04 2.09 10.64
CA SER A 284 -0.52 3.12 11.54
C SER A 284 -1.37 3.28 12.80
N MET A 285 -2.71 3.13 12.70
CA MET A 285 -3.60 3.13 13.86
C MET A 285 -3.34 1.94 14.78
N ARG A 286 -3.21 0.74 14.23
CA ARG A 286 -2.93 -0.48 14.99
C ARG A 286 -1.59 -0.38 15.73
N TYR A 287 -0.56 0.15 15.08
CA TYR A 287 0.74 0.39 15.73
C TYR A 287 0.69 1.47 16.81
N ALA A 288 -0.28 2.39 16.75
CA ALA A 288 -0.51 3.39 17.78
C ALA A 288 -1.27 2.84 19.00
N ASP A 289 -1.94 1.69 18.86
CA ASP A 289 -2.69 1.02 19.93
C ASP A 289 -1.86 -0.12 20.54
N PRO A 290 -1.33 0.03 21.75
CA PRO A 290 -0.54 -1.03 22.42
C PRO A 290 -1.38 -2.25 22.82
N TYR A 291 -2.71 -2.17 22.74
CA TYR A 291 -3.65 -3.22 23.12
C TYR A 291 -4.36 -3.84 21.91
N ASP A 292 -3.87 -3.58 20.69
CA ASP A 292 -4.45 -4.17 19.48
C ASP A 292 -4.37 -5.72 19.55
N ASP A 293 -5.53 -6.36 19.55
CA ASP A 293 -5.72 -7.80 19.54
C ASP A 293 -6.35 -8.30 18.22
N GLY A 294 -6.29 -7.46 17.19
CA GLY A 294 -6.85 -7.76 15.88
C GLY A 294 -6.11 -8.88 15.14
N PRO A 295 -6.63 -9.28 13.96
CA PRO A 295 -6.04 -10.33 13.14
C PRO A 295 -4.59 -10.01 12.74
N ILE A 296 -3.77 -11.04 12.62
CA ILE A 296 -2.35 -10.93 12.28
C ILE A 296 -2.13 -11.35 10.82
N TYR A 297 -1.55 -10.45 10.03
CA TYR A 297 -1.14 -10.75 8.67
C TYR A 297 0.16 -11.54 8.66
N LEU A 298 0.19 -12.65 7.91
CA LEU A 298 1.37 -13.49 7.71
C LEU A 298 1.64 -13.73 6.22
N ASP A 299 2.90 -13.64 5.86
CA ASP A 299 3.45 -14.06 4.58
C ASP A 299 4.85 -14.65 4.76
N GLY A 300 5.54 -14.96 3.65
CA GLY A 300 6.89 -15.54 3.68
C GLY A 300 7.99 -14.64 4.29
N THR A 301 7.67 -13.39 4.61
CA THR A 301 8.62 -12.44 5.24
C THR A 301 8.33 -12.18 6.71
N LYS A 302 7.24 -12.71 7.25
CA LYS A 302 6.77 -12.49 8.61
C LYS A 302 7.10 -13.67 9.54
N MET A 303 7.38 -13.35 10.78
CA MET A 303 7.55 -14.37 11.83
C MET A 303 6.22 -15.07 12.08
N THR A 304 6.22 -16.38 11.89
CA THR A 304 5.06 -17.25 12.14
C THR A 304 5.01 -17.80 13.56
N GLU A 305 6.06 -17.55 14.34
CA GLU A 305 6.16 -17.91 15.73
C GLU A 305 6.66 -16.72 16.56
N GLN A 306 6.23 -16.67 17.81
CA GLN A 306 6.66 -15.65 18.76
C GLN A 306 7.89 -16.15 19.51
N ILE A 307 8.91 -15.30 19.61
CA ILE A 307 10.08 -15.59 20.46
C ILE A 307 9.87 -14.91 21.81
N CYS A 308 9.81 -15.73 22.87
CA CYS A 308 9.60 -15.24 24.23
C CYS A 308 10.79 -15.58 25.12
N LEU A 309 11.12 -14.69 26.04
CA LEU A 309 12.03 -14.97 27.14
C LEU A 309 11.25 -15.04 28.44
N ARG A 310 11.61 -16.02 29.30
CA ARG A 310 11.16 -16.06 30.68
C ARG A 310 12.03 -15.11 31.50
N MET A 311 11.43 -14.06 32.02
CA MET A 311 12.17 -13.07 32.82
C MET A 311 11.29 -12.53 33.94
N ARG A 312 11.94 -11.87 34.92
CA ARG A 312 11.26 -11.19 36.01
C ARG A 312 11.27 -9.70 35.76
N ILE A 313 10.09 -9.07 35.56
CA ILE A 313 9.92 -7.62 35.40
C ILE A 313 9.09 -7.13 36.59
N ALA A 314 9.57 -6.09 37.26
CA ALA A 314 8.90 -5.50 38.42
C ALA A 314 8.47 -6.54 39.50
N GLY A 315 9.28 -7.59 39.67
CA GLY A 315 9.02 -8.65 40.64
C GLY A 315 8.11 -9.79 40.18
N GLN A 316 7.50 -9.68 39.01
CA GLN A 316 6.64 -10.71 38.41
C GLN A 316 7.43 -11.54 37.39
N GLU A 317 7.41 -12.87 37.55
CA GLU A 317 7.96 -13.78 36.53
C GLU A 317 6.92 -14.07 35.46
N GLY A 318 7.36 -14.00 34.19
CA GLY A 318 6.50 -14.29 33.03
C GLY A 318 7.29 -14.58 31.77
N TRP A 319 6.57 -15.02 30.74
CA TRP A 319 7.07 -15.13 29.39
C TRP A 319 6.79 -13.80 28.67
N TYR A 320 7.85 -13.10 28.27
CA TYR A 320 7.74 -11.80 27.61
C TYR A 320 8.15 -11.96 26.14
N PRO A 321 7.30 -11.52 25.19
CA PRO A 321 7.63 -11.58 23.79
C PRO A 321 8.74 -10.59 23.46
N ILE A 322 9.82 -11.09 22.89
CA ILE A 322 10.93 -10.26 22.37
C ILE A 322 10.82 -10.09 20.85
N VAL A 323 10.19 -11.04 20.17
CA VAL A 323 9.77 -10.91 18.78
C VAL A 323 8.32 -11.36 18.70
N ALA A 324 7.46 -10.45 18.28
CA ALA A 324 6.03 -10.73 18.16
C ALA A 324 5.71 -11.45 16.84
N TRP A 325 4.55 -12.13 16.81
CA TRP A 325 3.93 -12.62 15.58
C TRP A 325 3.83 -11.51 14.52
N GLY A 326 3.99 -11.85 13.25
CA GLY A 326 3.83 -10.89 12.16
C GLY A 326 4.91 -9.83 12.03
N THR A 327 5.93 -9.83 12.89
CA THR A 327 7.14 -9.00 12.70
C THR A 327 7.90 -9.51 11.48
N HIS A 328 8.38 -8.61 10.62
CA HIS A 328 9.28 -9.03 9.55
C HIS A 328 10.56 -9.63 10.12
N TRP A 329 10.97 -10.80 9.64
CA TRP A 329 12.15 -11.50 10.14
C TRP A 329 13.42 -10.62 10.10
N TYR A 330 13.52 -9.71 9.15
CA TYR A 330 14.64 -8.79 8.99
C TYR A 330 14.54 -7.52 9.87
N GLU A 331 13.43 -7.34 10.57
CA GLU A 331 13.22 -6.29 11.58
C GLU A 331 13.28 -6.83 13.02
N ALA A 332 13.40 -8.14 13.16
CA ALA A 332 13.58 -8.83 14.44
C ALA A 332 15.02 -8.65 14.98
N ASP A 333 15.56 -7.43 14.87
CA ASP A 333 16.91 -7.07 15.29
C ASP A 333 16.84 -6.52 16.73
N GLY A 334 17.08 -7.40 17.70
CA GLY A 334 17.18 -7.04 19.11
C GLY A 334 18.64 -6.85 19.52
N GLN A 335 19.05 -5.63 19.78
CA GLN A 335 20.23 -5.40 20.62
C GLN A 335 19.81 -5.66 22.06
N TRP A 336 20.31 -6.74 22.62
CA TRP A 336 20.10 -7.11 24.03
C TRP A 336 21.36 -6.72 24.80
N GLU A 337 21.27 -5.66 25.61
CA GLU A 337 22.27 -5.31 26.62
C GLU A 337 21.94 -5.94 27.97
#